data_ae8ba0d7061995590156e9552c71f4ba
#
_entry.id   ae8ba0d7061995590156e9552c71f4ba
#
_cell.length_a   1.000
_cell.length_b   1.000
_cell.length_c   1.000
_cell.angle_alpha   90.00
_cell.angle_beta   90.00
_cell.angle_gamma   90.00
#
_symmetry.space_group_name_H-M   'P 1'
#
loop_
_entity.id
_entity.type
_entity.pdbx_description
1 polymer ?
#
loop_
_entity_poly.entity_id
_entity_poly.type
_entity_poly.pdbx_seq_one_letter_code
_entity_poly.pdbx_strand_id
1 'polypeptide(L)'
;QNDDHLPHEAANYQQFPDWFFQHWSGYNVVKPLLDPTPCGALVPNFYGYYVPESPEAPSYLSPILLLEYCGVPIEPEKLSIDDKQEAAALFLLLSSAGWVQNSIAARNVLVQAGPLSDWPLMRITNVPPKSSFRLIDFGRARKVEEYPVAQETQAMELFELGIFNKGPY
;
A
#
# COMPACT_ATOMS: atom_id res chain seq x y z
N GLN A 1 -10.65 -25.06 -9.15
CA GLN A 1 -9.36 -24.36 -9.37
C GLN A 1 -8.95 -23.83 -8.02
N ASN A 2 -7.89 -24.39 -7.41
CA ASN A 2 -7.36 -23.86 -6.16
C ASN A 2 -6.88 -22.43 -6.47
N ASP A 3 -7.46 -21.46 -5.79
CA ASP A 3 -7.01 -20.08 -5.85
C ASP A 3 -5.85 -19.92 -4.86
N ASP A 4 -4.61 -20.04 -5.36
CA ASP A 4 -3.40 -19.91 -4.54
C ASP A 4 -3.05 -18.43 -4.22
N HIS A 5 -3.94 -17.50 -4.58
CA HIS A 5 -3.73 -16.07 -4.39
C HIS A 5 -3.61 -15.69 -2.92
N LEU A 6 -4.53 -16.16 -2.08
CA LEU A 6 -4.56 -15.81 -0.66
C LEU A 6 -3.38 -16.40 0.15
N PRO A 7 -2.99 -17.68 -0.03
CA PRO A 7 -1.76 -18.22 0.56
C PRO A 7 -0.51 -17.46 0.15
N HIS A 8 -0.41 -17.06 -1.13
CA HIS A 8 0.72 -16.31 -1.66
C HIS A 8 0.76 -14.89 -1.05
N GLU A 9 -0.38 -14.24 -0.92
CA GLU A 9 -0.48 -12.94 -0.26
C GLU A 9 -0.01 -13.02 1.20
N ALA A 10 -0.48 -14.02 1.95
CA ALA A 10 -0.04 -14.26 3.32
C ALA A 10 1.48 -14.49 3.42
N ALA A 11 2.05 -15.26 2.49
CA ALA A 11 3.49 -15.51 2.43
C ALA A 11 4.28 -14.22 2.14
N ASN A 12 3.76 -13.33 1.30
CA ASN A 12 4.37 -12.04 1.04
C ASN A 12 4.35 -11.14 2.27
N TYR A 13 3.23 -11.05 3.00
CA TYR A 13 3.17 -10.28 4.26
C TYR A 13 4.20 -10.76 5.29
N GLN A 14 4.45 -12.05 5.38
CA GLN A 14 5.44 -12.63 6.29
C GLN A 14 6.91 -12.33 5.89
N GLN A 15 7.14 -11.96 4.63
CA GLN A 15 8.47 -11.63 4.11
C GLN A 15 8.76 -10.13 4.07
N PHE A 16 7.74 -9.30 4.27
CA PHE A 16 7.92 -7.86 4.27
C PHE A 16 8.80 -7.42 5.45
N PRO A 17 9.68 -6.45 5.25
CA PRO A 17 10.48 -5.90 6.34
C PRO A 17 9.58 -5.18 7.35
N ASP A 18 9.96 -5.20 8.62
CA ASP A 18 9.17 -4.63 9.72
C ASP A 18 8.76 -3.17 9.49
N TRP A 19 9.59 -2.39 8.84
CA TRP A 19 9.31 -0.99 8.56
C TRP A 19 8.16 -0.76 7.56
N PHE A 20 7.73 -1.79 6.80
CA PHE A 20 6.52 -1.69 5.97
C PHE A 20 5.26 -1.49 6.80
N PHE A 21 5.27 -1.98 8.04
CA PHE A 21 4.13 -1.93 8.95
C PHE A 21 4.18 -0.74 9.92
N GLN A 22 5.27 0.03 9.89
CA GLN A 22 5.52 1.07 10.88
C GLN A 22 5.36 2.46 10.29
N HIS A 23 4.79 3.37 11.09
CA HIS A 23 4.89 4.79 10.80
C HIS A 23 6.32 5.24 11.04
N TRP A 24 6.96 5.73 10.02
CA TRP A 24 8.32 6.20 10.07
C TRP A 24 8.36 7.73 9.96
N SER A 25 9.00 8.37 10.93
CA SER A 25 9.20 9.83 10.96
C SER A 25 10.62 10.23 10.55
N GLY A 26 11.34 9.36 9.84
CA GLY A 26 12.69 9.64 9.39
C GLY A 26 12.77 10.33 8.03
N TYR A 27 13.98 10.47 7.54
CA TYR A 27 14.25 11.07 6.23
C TYR A 27 13.99 10.06 5.11
N ASN A 28 13.31 10.50 4.07
CA ASN A 28 13.22 9.72 2.84
C ASN A 28 14.62 9.52 2.24
N VAL A 29 15.03 8.27 2.04
CA VAL A 29 16.39 7.96 1.55
C VAL A 29 16.49 8.01 0.02
N VAL A 30 15.41 8.39 -0.66
CA VAL A 30 15.40 8.56 -2.13
C VAL A 30 16.03 9.90 -2.47
N LYS A 31 17.11 9.89 -3.24
CA LYS A 31 17.80 11.12 -3.69
C LYS A 31 17.03 11.81 -4.82
N PRO A 32 16.99 13.15 -4.85
CA PRO A 32 17.62 14.09 -3.90
C PRO A 32 16.77 14.29 -2.64
N LEU A 33 17.45 14.20 -1.49
CA LEU A 33 16.85 14.43 -0.18
C LEU A 33 16.73 15.94 0.04
N LEU A 34 15.61 16.52 -0.29
CA LEU A 34 15.40 17.95 -0.07
C LEU A 34 14.65 18.24 1.23
N ASP A 35 13.75 17.36 1.66
CA ASP A 35 12.99 17.49 2.90
C ASP A 35 12.69 16.16 3.58
N PRO A 36 12.66 16.10 4.93
CA PRO A 36 12.20 14.94 5.65
C PRO A 36 10.67 14.82 5.48
N THR A 37 10.23 13.85 4.69
CA THR A 37 8.80 13.57 4.54
C THR A 37 8.43 12.46 5.50
N PRO A 38 7.49 12.68 6.43
CA PRO A 38 6.96 11.60 7.26
C PRO A 38 6.32 10.54 6.37
N CYS A 39 6.80 9.32 6.44
CA CYS A 39 6.20 8.20 5.71
C CYS A 39 5.31 7.41 6.66
N GLY A 40 4.05 7.19 6.28
CA GLY A 40 3.18 6.22 6.91
C GLY A 40 3.69 4.79 6.69
N ALA A 41 3.11 3.82 7.37
CA ALA A 41 3.32 2.43 7.02
C ALA A 41 2.84 2.18 5.57
N LEU A 42 3.52 1.29 4.85
CA LEU A 42 3.17 0.99 3.46
C LEU A 42 1.94 0.08 3.38
N VAL A 43 1.89 -0.88 4.28
CA VAL A 43 0.93 -1.99 4.24
C VAL A 43 0.16 -2.08 5.56
N PRO A 44 -1.05 -2.69 5.57
CA PRO A 44 -1.76 -3.02 6.80
C PRO A 44 -0.93 -3.93 7.71
N ASN A 45 -1.11 -3.82 9.02
CA ASN A 45 -0.61 -4.84 9.94
C ASN A 45 -1.23 -6.20 9.59
N PHE A 46 -0.37 -7.21 9.53
CA PHE A 46 -0.75 -8.59 9.28
C PHE A 46 -0.92 -9.33 10.60
N TYR A 47 -2.13 -9.80 10.88
CA TYR A 47 -2.46 -10.51 12.12
C TYR A 47 -2.45 -12.03 11.97
N GLY A 48 -2.47 -12.53 10.73
CA GLY A 48 -2.37 -13.96 10.49
C GLY A 48 -3.12 -14.44 9.26
N TYR A 49 -2.79 -15.66 8.90
CA TYR A 49 -3.48 -16.45 7.88
C TYR A 49 -3.97 -17.73 8.51
N TYR A 50 -5.25 -17.97 8.42
CA TYR A 50 -5.94 -19.07 9.09
C TYR A 50 -6.56 -19.99 8.06
N VAL A 51 -6.34 -21.28 8.21
CA VAL A 51 -6.93 -22.32 7.36
C VAL A 51 -7.75 -23.26 8.21
N PRO A 52 -8.80 -23.90 7.66
CA PRO A 52 -9.53 -24.94 8.36
C PRO A 52 -8.58 -26.09 8.78
N GLU A 53 -8.75 -26.62 9.98
CA GLU A 53 -7.89 -27.71 10.52
C GLU A 53 -8.04 -29.01 9.74
N SER A 54 -9.22 -29.28 9.20
CA SER A 54 -9.49 -30.54 8.49
C SER A 54 -9.59 -30.34 6.99
N PRO A 55 -8.94 -31.20 6.18
CA PRO A 55 -9.16 -31.23 4.73
C PRO A 55 -10.61 -31.55 4.36
N GLU A 56 -11.34 -32.22 5.26
CA GLU A 56 -12.77 -32.55 5.12
C GLU A 56 -13.69 -31.45 5.65
N ALA A 57 -13.13 -30.30 5.98
CA ALA A 57 -13.91 -29.15 6.45
C ALA A 57 -15.03 -28.81 5.45
N PRO A 58 -16.22 -28.45 5.94
CA PRO A 58 -17.32 -28.09 5.06
C PRO A 58 -16.90 -27.00 4.07
N SER A 59 -17.40 -27.08 2.84
CA SER A 59 -17.03 -26.16 1.74
C SER A 59 -17.31 -24.69 1.99
N TYR A 60 -18.07 -24.36 3.03
CA TYR A 60 -18.30 -23.00 3.48
C TYR A 60 -17.17 -22.43 4.37
N LEU A 61 -16.25 -23.28 4.84
CA LEU A 61 -15.06 -22.82 5.57
C LEU A 61 -13.94 -22.59 4.56
N SER A 62 -13.60 -21.31 4.39
CA SER A 62 -12.50 -20.88 3.53
C SER A 62 -11.35 -20.32 4.37
N PRO A 63 -10.12 -20.32 3.85
CA PRO A 63 -9.00 -19.62 4.47
C PRO A 63 -9.31 -18.13 4.68
N ILE A 64 -8.77 -17.56 5.76
CA ILE A 64 -8.97 -16.17 6.15
C ILE A 64 -7.62 -15.48 6.30
N LEU A 65 -7.44 -14.37 5.61
CA LEU A 65 -6.34 -13.42 5.82
C LEU A 65 -6.83 -12.30 6.72
N LEU A 66 -6.22 -12.14 7.89
CA LEU A 66 -6.61 -11.12 8.87
C LEU A 66 -5.62 -9.96 8.82
N LEU A 67 -6.12 -8.79 8.41
CA LEU A 67 -5.35 -7.55 8.26
C LEU A 67 -5.97 -6.42 9.09
N GLU A 68 -5.15 -5.39 9.35
CA GLU A 68 -5.61 -4.12 9.88
C GLU A 68 -6.62 -3.47 8.93
N TYR A 69 -7.67 -2.87 9.50
CA TYR A 69 -8.58 -2.04 8.71
C TYR A 69 -7.95 -0.68 8.42
N CYS A 70 -7.76 -0.36 7.15
CA CYS A 70 -7.05 0.84 6.68
C CYS A 70 -7.93 1.79 5.84
N GLY A 71 -9.22 1.72 5.99
CA GLY A 71 -10.15 2.62 5.29
C GLY A 71 -10.77 2.02 4.04
N VAL A 72 -10.98 2.86 3.04
CA VAL A 72 -11.68 2.53 1.79
C VAL A 72 -10.76 2.74 0.58
N PRO A 73 -11.05 2.10 -0.56
CA PRO A 73 -10.34 2.36 -1.81
C PRO A 73 -10.35 3.85 -2.18
N ILE A 74 -9.24 4.32 -2.75
CA ILE A 74 -9.14 5.70 -3.23
C ILE A 74 -10.01 5.93 -4.48
N GLU A 75 -10.43 7.19 -4.65
CA GLU A 75 -10.97 7.74 -5.87
C GLU A 75 -9.98 8.81 -6.38
N PRO A 76 -9.07 8.48 -7.32
CA PRO A 76 -7.96 9.37 -7.70
C PRO A 76 -8.36 10.77 -8.11
N GLU A 77 -9.53 10.92 -8.74
CA GLU A 77 -10.08 12.20 -9.18
C GLU A 77 -10.51 13.12 -8.02
N LYS A 78 -10.74 12.54 -6.82
CA LYS A 78 -11.11 13.28 -5.61
C LYS A 78 -9.93 13.65 -4.71
N LEU A 79 -8.76 13.06 -4.98
CA LEU A 79 -7.56 13.32 -4.18
C LEU A 79 -6.97 14.69 -4.50
N SER A 80 -6.47 15.38 -3.48
CA SER A 80 -5.62 16.55 -3.66
C SER A 80 -4.29 16.16 -4.32
N ILE A 81 -3.55 17.14 -4.81
CA ILE A 81 -2.23 16.85 -5.40
C ILE A 81 -1.26 16.28 -4.36
N ASP A 82 -1.33 16.75 -3.11
CA ASP A 82 -0.49 16.26 -2.02
C ASP A 82 -0.84 14.81 -1.65
N ASP A 83 -2.14 14.48 -1.60
CA ASP A 83 -2.60 13.11 -1.36
C ASP A 83 -2.17 12.15 -2.48
N LYS A 84 -2.23 12.59 -3.74
CA LYS A 84 -1.74 11.82 -4.89
C LYS A 84 -0.25 11.53 -4.79
N GLN A 85 0.55 12.54 -4.40
CA GLN A 85 1.99 12.40 -4.20
C GLN A 85 2.29 11.43 -3.05
N GLU A 86 1.56 11.53 -1.93
CA GLU A 86 1.73 10.62 -0.80
C GLU A 86 1.38 9.18 -1.19
N ALA A 87 0.26 8.96 -1.88
CA ALA A 87 -0.14 7.65 -2.37
C ALA A 87 0.88 7.06 -3.38
N ALA A 88 1.40 7.87 -4.30
CA ALA A 88 2.43 7.44 -5.25
C ALA A 88 3.76 7.10 -4.56
N ALA A 89 4.12 7.83 -3.49
CA ALA A 89 5.33 7.56 -2.73
C ALA A 89 5.35 6.15 -2.10
N LEU A 90 4.19 5.56 -1.80
CA LEU A 90 4.13 4.17 -1.31
C LEU A 90 4.68 3.18 -2.33
N PHE A 91 4.39 3.37 -3.61
CA PHE A 91 4.93 2.52 -4.68
C PHE A 91 6.43 2.70 -4.87
N LEU A 92 6.93 3.95 -4.72
CA LEU A 92 8.36 4.23 -4.74
C LEU A 92 9.08 3.53 -3.59
N LEU A 93 8.52 3.59 -2.39
CA LEU A 93 9.08 2.92 -1.21
C LEU A 93 9.05 1.40 -1.36
N LEU A 94 7.95 0.83 -1.85
CA LEU A 94 7.83 -0.59 -2.13
C LEU A 94 8.92 -1.04 -3.13
N SER A 95 9.06 -0.31 -4.23
CA SER A 95 10.05 -0.58 -5.27
C SER A 95 11.48 -0.44 -4.76
N SER A 96 11.77 0.58 -3.95
CA SER A 96 13.10 0.79 -3.35
C SER A 96 13.52 -0.34 -2.42
N ALA A 97 12.56 -1.04 -1.84
CA ALA A 97 12.78 -2.24 -1.04
C ALA A 97 12.93 -3.53 -1.87
N GLY A 98 12.93 -3.42 -3.20
CA GLY A 98 13.05 -4.55 -4.11
C GLY A 98 11.76 -5.36 -4.25
N TRP A 99 10.59 -4.73 -4.07
CA TRP A 99 9.29 -5.38 -4.26
C TRP A 99 8.49 -4.76 -5.39
N VAL A 100 7.73 -5.57 -6.10
CA VAL A 100 6.73 -5.14 -7.08
C VAL A 100 5.37 -5.73 -6.70
N GLN A 101 4.32 -4.91 -6.74
CA GLN A 101 2.97 -5.35 -6.39
C GLN A 101 2.32 -6.18 -7.51
N ASN A 102 2.59 -5.84 -8.78
CA ASN A 102 1.98 -6.45 -9.98
C ASN A 102 0.44 -6.37 -10.03
N SER A 103 -0.17 -5.48 -9.25
CA SER A 103 -1.64 -5.29 -9.19
C SER A 103 -1.98 -3.82 -8.93
N ILE A 104 -1.32 -2.88 -9.64
CA ILE A 104 -1.54 -1.44 -9.45
C ILE A 104 -2.93 -1.07 -9.93
N ALA A 105 -3.80 -0.71 -8.99
CA ALA A 105 -5.17 -0.25 -9.24
C ALA A 105 -5.66 0.62 -8.08
N ALA A 106 -6.57 1.55 -8.35
CA ALA A 106 -7.13 2.44 -7.33
C ALA A 106 -7.74 1.67 -6.15
N ARG A 107 -8.41 0.54 -6.42
CA ARG A 107 -8.99 -0.31 -5.38
C ARG A 107 -7.98 -0.94 -4.42
N ASN A 108 -6.70 -1.01 -4.80
CA ASN A 108 -5.62 -1.61 -4.04
C ASN A 108 -4.80 -0.57 -3.25
N VAL A 109 -5.24 0.69 -3.30
CA VAL A 109 -4.75 1.77 -2.46
C VAL A 109 -5.88 2.20 -1.56
N LEU A 110 -5.71 2.06 -0.26
CA LEU A 110 -6.71 2.45 0.73
C LEU A 110 -6.39 3.82 1.31
N VAL A 111 -7.44 4.56 1.67
CA VAL A 111 -7.34 5.85 2.34
C VAL A 111 -8.29 5.90 3.55
N GLN A 112 -7.80 6.48 4.63
CA GLN A 112 -8.61 6.87 5.78
C GLN A 112 -8.10 8.17 6.39
N ALA A 113 -8.94 8.81 7.23
CA ALA A 113 -8.49 9.94 8.03
C ALA A 113 -7.36 9.49 8.98
N GLY A 114 -6.27 10.23 9.02
CA GLY A 114 -5.07 9.87 9.78
C GLY A 114 -4.40 11.06 10.42
N PRO A 115 -3.23 10.89 11.05
CA PRO A 115 -2.39 9.67 11.03
C PRO A 115 -2.98 8.49 11.82
N LEU A 116 -2.65 7.28 11.39
CA LEU A 116 -3.15 6.03 12.00
C LEU A 116 -2.61 5.78 13.42
N SER A 117 -1.51 6.45 13.80
CA SER A 117 -0.99 6.47 15.16
C SER A 117 -1.89 7.20 16.14
N ASP A 118 -2.77 8.08 15.65
CA ASP A 118 -3.69 8.82 16.50
C ASP A 118 -4.93 7.99 16.83
N TRP A 119 -5.51 8.26 17.99
CA TRP A 119 -6.81 7.69 18.37
C TRP A 119 -7.87 8.02 17.31
N PRO A 120 -8.80 7.12 16.99
CA PRO A 120 -9.79 7.32 15.95
C PRO A 120 -10.56 8.65 16.07
N LEU A 121 -10.91 9.05 17.31
CA LEU A 121 -11.58 10.32 17.56
C LEU A 121 -10.70 11.53 17.19
N MET A 122 -9.40 11.47 17.48
CA MET A 122 -8.46 12.56 17.17
C MET A 122 -8.25 12.71 15.66
N ARG A 123 -8.26 11.61 14.91
CA ARG A 123 -8.14 11.65 13.44
C ARG A 123 -9.25 12.44 12.78
N ILE A 124 -10.47 12.35 13.32
CA ILE A 124 -11.66 13.04 12.78
C ILE A 124 -11.65 14.53 13.14
N THR A 125 -11.03 14.90 14.27
CA THR A 125 -11.02 16.28 14.77
C THR A 125 -9.90 17.15 14.23
N ASN A 126 -8.90 16.58 13.56
CA ASN A 126 -7.83 17.35 12.91
C ASN A 126 -8.38 18.21 11.77
N VAL A 127 -7.98 19.49 11.72
CA VAL A 127 -8.40 20.44 10.69
C VAL A 127 -7.15 21.09 10.08
N PRO A 128 -6.89 20.89 8.77
CA PRO A 128 -7.57 19.96 7.88
C PRO A 128 -7.28 18.50 8.25
N PRO A 129 -8.21 17.57 7.98
CA PRO A 129 -7.95 16.16 8.22
C PRO A 129 -6.83 15.70 7.30
N LYS A 130 -5.81 15.08 7.90
CA LYS A 130 -4.72 14.47 7.14
C LYS A 130 -5.15 13.08 6.69
N SER A 131 -4.89 12.72 5.44
CA SER A 131 -5.11 11.39 4.91
C SER A 131 -3.96 10.44 5.30
N SER A 132 -4.26 9.15 5.38
CA SER A 132 -3.26 8.08 5.50
C SER A 132 -3.58 6.99 4.51
N PHE A 133 -2.55 6.52 3.81
CA PHE A 133 -2.70 5.57 2.71
C PHE A 133 -2.04 4.24 3.04
N ARG A 134 -2.53 3.14 2.46
CA ARG A 134 -1.98 1.79 2.53
C ARG A 134 -2.14 1.08 1.20
N LEU A 135 -1.15 0.27 0.86
CA LEU A 135 -1.25 -0.68 -0.25
C LEU A 135 -1.77 -2.02 0.24
N ILE A 136 -2.62 -2.65 -0.57
CA ILE A 136 -3.17 -3.99 -0.33
C ILE A 136 -3.09 -4.84 -1.61
N ASP A 137 -3.56 -6.09 -1.55
CA ASP A 137 -3.58 -7.04 -2.66
C ASP A 137 -2.16 -7.42 -3.15
N PHE A 138 -1.44 -8.09 -2.27
CA PHE A 138 -0.09 -8.56 -2.55
C PHE A 138 -0.03 -10.01 -3.04
N GLY A 139 -1.16 -10.59 -3.45
CA GLY A 139 -1.20 -11.96 -3.96
C GLY A 139 -0.41 -12.19 -5.25
N ARG A 140 -0.10 -11.13 -5.99
CA ARG A 140 0.77 -11.16 -7.18
C ARG A 140 2.13 -10.50 -6.95
N ALA A 141 2.38 -9.99 -5.75
CA ALA A 141 3.62 -9.32 -5.44
C ALA A 141 4.79 -10.31 -5.46
N ARG A 142 5.95 -9.77 -5.80
CA ARG A 142 7.19 -10.55 -5.80
C ARG A 142 8.38 -9.67 -5.49
N LYS A 143 9.43 -10.27 -4.94
CA LYS A 143 10.72 -9.63 -4.77
C LYS A 143 11.48 -9.61 -6.10
N VAL A 144 12.17 -8.50 -6.38
CA VAL A 144 12.99 -8.32 -7.59
C VAL A 144 14.33 -7.73 -7.21
N GLU A 145 15.35 -8.01 -8.02
CA GLU A 145 16.71 -7.49 -7.81
C GLU A 145 16.90 -6.11 -8.44
N GLU A 146 16.16 -5.83 -9.52
CA GLU A 146 16.27 -4.58 -10.26
C GLU A 146 15.08 -3.66 -9.92
N TYR A 147 15.36 -2.36 -9.88
CA TYR A 147 14.36 -1.33 -9.60
C TYR A 147 13.31 -1.25 -10.73
N PRO A 148 12.02 -1.45 -10.45
CA PRO A 148 11.00 -1.57 -11.49
C PRO A 148 10.42 -0.22 -11.92
N VAL A 149 11.13 0.52 -12.77
CA VAL A 149 10.72 1.82 -13.33
C VAL A 149 9.30 1.78 -13.93
N ALA A 150 8.91 0.66 -14.54
CA ALA A 150 7.58 0.51 -15.11
C ALA A 150 6.45 0.61 -14.06
N GLN A 151 6.70 0.19 -12.84
CA GLN A 151 5.71 0.27 -11.76
C GLN A 151 5.52 1.72 -11.29
N GLU A 152 6.59 2.49 -11.24
CA GLU A 152 6.51 3.93 -10.93
C GLU A 152 5.70 4.67 -11.99
N THR A 153 5.98 4.40 -13.26
CA THR A 153 5.24 5.02 -14.37
C THR A 153 3.75 4.71 -14.27
N GLN A 154 3.38 3.45 -14.00
CA GLN A 154 1.98 3.07 -13.82
C GLN A 154 1.33 3.74 -12.61
N ALA A 155 2.06 3.89 -11.50
CA ALA A 155 1.55 4.61 -10.34
C ALA A 155 1.32 6.10 -10.65
N MET A 156 2.24 6.73 -11.37
CA MET A 156 2.11 8.12 -11.79
C MET A 156 0.92 8.33 -12.73
N GLU A 157 0.72 7.43 -13.69
CA GLU A 157 -0.43 7.44 -14.58
C GLU A 157 -1.75 7.26 -13.82
N LEU A 158 -1.79 6.32 -12.86
CA LEU A 158 -2.96 6.08 -12.03
C LEU A 158 -3.40 7.33 -11.25
N PHE A 159 -2.43 8.07 -10.73
CA PHE A 159 -2.71 9.26 -9.91
C PHE A 159 -2.77 10.55 -10.72
N GLU A 160 -2.56 10.51 -12.04
CA GLU A 160 -2.58 11.69 -12.91
C GLU A 160 -1.70 12.84 -12.38
N LEU A 161 -0.49 12.50 -11.91
CA LEU A 161 0.43 13.48 -11.31
C LEU A 161 0.99 14.50 -12.30
N GLY A 162 0.70 14.36 -13.61
CA GLY A 162 1.10 15.31 -14.64
C GLY A 162 2.62 15.45 -14.83
N ILE A 163 3.40 14.52 -14.28
CA ILE A 163 4.88 14.55 -14.33
C ILE A 163 5.37 14.36 -15.77
N PHE A 164 4.60 13.66 -16.58
CA PHE A 164 4.83 13.55 -18.02
C PHE A 164 3.86 14.47 -18.75
N ASN A 165 4.20 15.76 -18.85
CA ASN A 165 3.62 16.59 -19.89
C ASN A 165 3.97 15.89 -21.21
N LYS A 166 2.96 15.34 -21.90
CA LYS A 166 3.09 15.02 -23.32
C LYS A 166 3.40 16.35 -23.99
N GLY A 167 4.69 16.60 -24.18
CA GLY A 167 5.11 17.73 -24.99
C GLY A 167 4.39 17.65 -26.34
N PRO A 168 4.07 18.77 -26.97
CA PRO A 168 3.50 18.77 -28.30
C PRO A 168 4.47 18.05 -29.23
N TYR A 169 4.02 16.95 -29.83
CA TYR A 169 4.67 16.34 -30.98
C TYR A 169 4.40 17.22 -32.21
#